data_9d4913d5a6fcf734e47b6ad2da093370
#
_entry.id   9d4913d5a6fcf734e47b6ad2da093370
#
_cell.length_a   1.000
_cell.length_b   1.000
_cell.length_c   1.000
_cell.angle_alpha   90.00
_cell.angle_beta   90.00
_cell.angle_gamma   90.00
#
_symmetry.space_group_name_H-M   'P 1'
#
loop_
_entity.id
_entity.type
_entity.pdbx_description
1 polymer ?
#
loop_
_entity_poly.entity_id
_entity_poly.type
_entity_poly.pdbx_seq_one_letter_code
_entity_poly.pdbx_strand_id
1 'polypeptide(L)'
;MFNVFHSYLLKFDNNAKIVPDLAESFKVSEDGLTYTYTLKKGIKFSDGSPLTAEDVAFSYLTIRDNGAGQIDFKAIADAKALNETTVEFKLKRRDSSFVTRTAKLGIVPKKGYAAKDYRMNPIGSGPFKMVKYEPGQQLIVEPNPQYYGKKSQFKRITFLFLSNETALAHAQSGKLDVVMVQPEYAKEKVAGMHLVTLPTIDTRGFHLPTFAPKKIDGKEYGNPVTADIAVRKALNIGINRKEIVEHSLNGIGTPATALLHNMPWANPAAEFKDGRLEEAKKILKDAGWKLNKDGIREKNGTLCAFNMLGISSDMQRYDIAVGVAEQAKKLGIKITPKAYGWKQARTLTPTTPLCWGTGDYDPSGDLVGYFGSKGSINDARYSNPTVDKHIEEALDAKTNEEAYEIWKKVQWDGKTGPESENGDLPYLWIVTINHTYFVKDDLDIGKQLVHPHGHGWPVAFNLSEWKRK
;
A
#
# COMPACT_ATOMS: atom_id res chain seq x y z
N MET A 1 2.65 12.99 -0.03
CA MET A 1 2.69 13.24 -1.49
C MET A 1 4.02 12.78 -2.02
N PHE A 2 4.01 11.91 -2.99
CA PHE A 2 5.22 11.42 -3.64
C PHE A 2 5.89 12.56 -4.40
N ASN A 3 7.20 12.76 -4.17
CA ASN A 3 8.09 13.66 -4.93
C ASN A 3 7.63 15.11 -5.17
N VAL A 4 6.64 15.62 -4.45
CA VAL A 4 6.15 17.00 -4.69
C VAL A 4 7.04 18.02 -3.98
N PHE A 5 7.30 17.83 -2.68
CA PHE A 5 8.07 18.80 -1.86
C PHE A 5 9.50 18.38 -1.61
N HIS A 6 9.76 17.08 -1.47
CA HIS A 6 11.05 16.55 -1.08
C HIS A 6 11.63 15.67 -2.18
N SER A 7 12.93 15.76 -2.37
CA SER A 7 13.69 14.78 -3.13
C SER A 7 14.14 13.64 -2.22
N TYR A 8 14.48 12.50 -2.82
CA TYR A 8 14.94 11.30 -2.14
C TYR A 8 16.39 11.00 -2.52
N LEU A 9 17.08 10.11 -1.82
CA LEU A 9 18.41 9.67 -2.27
C LEU A 9 18.33 9.01 -3.64
N LEU A 10 17.41 8.07 -3.79
CA LEU A 10 17.05 7.40 -5.05
C LEU A 10 15.56 7.61 -5.30
N LYS A 11 15.08 7.29 -6.50
CA LYS A 11 13.64 7.33 -6.83
C LYS A 11 13.26 6.17 -7.73
N PHE A 12 11.98 5.93 -7.88
CA PHE A 12 11.45 5.01 -8.88
C PHE A 12 11.23 5.74 -10.21
N ASP A 13 11.61 5.10 -11.31
CA ASP A 13 11.22 5.53 -12.65
C ASP A 13 9.81 5.01 -13.03
N ASN A 14 9.36 5.33 -14.25
CA ASN A 14 8.04 4.91 -14.75
C ASN A 14 7.86 3.39 -14.90
N ASN A 15 8.93 2.61 -14.74
CA ASN A 15 8.91 1.15 -14.78
C ASN A 15 9.15 0.56 -13.37
N ALA A 16 9.01 1.34 -12.32
CA ALA A 16 9.30 0.99 -10.92
C ALA A 16 10.75 0.54 -10.67
N LYS A 17 11.70 0.91 -11.52
CA LYS A 17 13.12 0.68 -11.29
C LYS A 17 13.71 1.80 -10.45
N ILE A 18 14.62 1.44 -9.56
CA ILE A 18 15.35 2.40 -8.73
C ILE A 18 16.41 3.09 -9.60
N VAL A 19 16.37 4.42 -9.59
CA VAL A 19 17.28 5.29 -10.33
C VAL A 19 17.80 6.42 -9.43
N PRO A 20 18.93 7.07 -9.77
CA PRO A 20 19.47 8.22 -9.06
C PRO A 20 18.47 9.37 -8.94
N ASP A 21 18.42 10.01 -7.74
CA ASP A 21 17.73 11.29 -7.53
C ASP A 21 18.69 12.31 -6.91
N LEU A 22 18.73 12.49 -5.59
CA LEU A 22 19.76 13.33 -4.92
C LEU A 22 21.14 12.69 -4.99
N ALA A 23 21.22 11.38 -4.79
CA ALA A 23 22.47 10.66 -4.97
C ALA A 23 22.73 10.40 -6.47
N GLU A 24 23.92 10.70 -6.92
CA GLU A 24 24.39 10.32 -8.26
C GLU A 24 24.92 8.89 -8.32
N SER A 25 25.41 8.38 -7.19
CA SER A 25 25.89 7.00 -7.05
C SER A 25 25.88 6.54 -5.59
N PHE A 26 25.98 5.22 -5.39
CA PHE A 26 26.23 4.62 -4.09
C PHE A 26 27.13 3.38 -4.20
N LYS A 27 27.76 3.03 -3.08
CA LYS A 27 28.57 1.81 -2.93
C LYS A 27 28.11 1.05 -1.68
N VAL A 28 28.20 -0.27 -1.75
CA VAL A 28 27.92 -1.18 -0.63
C VAL A 28 29.18 -1.95 -0.32
N SER A 29 29.53 -2.08 0.97
CA SER A 29 30.66 -2.90 1.42
C SER A 29 30.38 -4.40 1.16
N GLU A 30 31.43 -5.21 1.07
CA GLU A 30 31.33 -6.65 0.80
C GLU A 30 30.50 -7.40 1.87
N ASP A 31 30.54 -6.93 3.11
CA ASP A 31 29.73 -7.47 4.21
C ASP A 31 28.26 -7.02 4.15
N GLY A 32 27.89 -6.09 3.26
CA GLY A 32 26.54 -5.54 3.13
C GLY A 32 26.10 -4.63 4.29
N LEU A 33 27.02 -4.19 5.14
CA LEU A 33 26.71 -3.40 6.33
C LEU A 33 26.97 -1.91 6.21
N THR A 34 27.76 -1.49 5.21
CA THR A 34 28.08 -0.06 5.00
C THR A 34 27.62 0.38 3.62
N TYR A 35 26.84 1.45 3.58
CA TYR A 35 26.34 2.08 2.36
C TYR A 35 26.87 3.50 2.29
N THR A 36 27.58 3.85 1.21
CA THR A 36 28.12 5.18 0.99
C THR A 36 27.47 5.81 -0.24
N TYR A 37 26.70 6.88 -0.05
CA TYR A 37 26.04 7.63 -1.12
C TYR A 37 26.81 8.90 -1.44
N THR A 38 27.00 9.18 -2.73
CA THR A 38 27.57 10.44 -3.22
C THR A 38 26.43 11.30 -3.78
N LEU A 39 26.24 12.50 -3.23
CA LEU A 39 25.19 13.41 -3.62
C LEU A 39 25.63 14.29 -4.80
N LYS A 40 24.67 14.71 -5.62
CA LYS A 40 24.86 15.76 -6.61
C LYS A 40 25.30 17.06 -5.92
N LYS A 41 26.19 17.79 -6.54
CA LYS A 41 26.72 19.09 -6.02
C LYS A 41 25.72 20.21 -6.25
N GLY A 42 25.75 21.22 -5.37
CA GLY A 42 25.01 22.47 -5.53
C GLY A 42 23.49 22.37 -5.38
N ILE A 43 22.97 21.28 -4.83
CA ILE A 43 21.54 21.13 -4.53
C ILE A 43 21.13 22.11 -3.42
N LYS A 44 19.95 22.70 -3.58
CA LYS A 44 19.38 23.65 -2.62
C LYS A 44 17.96 23.25 -2.23
N PHE A 45 17.61 23.59 -1.01
CA PHE A 45 16.22 23.61 -0.58
C PHE A 45 15.46 24.79 -1.19
N SER A 46 14.13 24.77 -1.08
CA SER A 46 13.23 25.79 -1.65
C SER A 46 13.42 27.20 -1.07
N ASP A 47 14.02 27.32 0.11
CA ASP A 47 14.42 28.59 0.74
C ASP A 47 15.80 29.11 0.28
N GLY A 48 16.50 28.36 -0.57
CA GLY A 48 17.83 28.68 -1.08
C GLY A 48 18.99 28.16 -0.23
N SER A 49 18.74 27.60 0.95
CA SER A 49 19.78 26.97 1.77
C SER A 49 20.37 25.73 1.09
N PRO A 50 21.65 25.42 1.28
CA PRO A 50 22.27 24.24 0.69
C PRO A 50 21.71 22.95 1.31
N LEU A 51 21.51 21.91 0.48
CA LEU A 51 21.25 20.54 0.94
C LEU A 51 22.58 19.79 0.98
N THR A 52 22.91 19.23 2.13
CA THR A 52 24.17 18.53 2.38
C THR A 52 23.96 17.11 2.89
N ALA A 53 25.03 16.34 2.95
CA ALA A 53 25.03 15.01 3.54
C ALA A 53 24.62 15.00 5.03
N GLU A 54 24.77 16.12 5.75
CA GLU A 54 24.26 16.24 7.13
C GLU A 54 22.74 16.19 7.19
N ASP A 55 22.04 16.84 6.23
CA ASP A 55 20.58 16.83 6.15
C ASP A 55 20.07 15.42 5.85
N VAL A 56 20.79 14.68 5.00
CA VAL A 56 20.51 13.29 4.71
C VAL A 56 20.65 12.44 5.97
N ALA A 57 21.80 12.46 6.63
CA ALA A 57 22.04 11.70 7.86
C ALA A 57 20.99 12.03 8.92
N PHE A 58 20.68 13.31 9.13
CA PHE A 58 19.65 13.78 10.05
C PHE A 58 18.26 13.20 9.71
N SER A 59 17.86 13.23 8.45
CA SER A 59 16.55 12.75 8.00
C SER A 59 16.36 11.27 8.33
N TYR A 60 17.35 10.44 8.05
CA TYR A 60 17.28 9.00 8.30
C TYR A 60 17.34 8.66 9.78
N LEU A 61 18.20 9.29 10.55
CA LEU A 61 18.28 9.09 12.01
C LEU A 61 16.99 9.54 12.70
N THR A 62 16.38 10.64 12.25
CA THR A 62 15.10 11.10 12.78
C THR A 62 14.00 10.06 12.60
N ILE A 63 13.92 9.42 11.43
CA ILE A 63 12.92 8.38 11.17
C ILE A 63 13.25 7.08 11.90
N ARG A 64 14.54 6.70 11.98
CA ARG A 64 14.98 5.55 12.78
C ARG A 64 14.49 5.66 14.24
N ASP A 65 14.63 6.84 14.82
CA ASP A 65 14.40 7.05 16.25
C ASP A 65 12.92 7.33 16.58
N ASN A 66 12.19 7.98 15.68
CA ASN A 66 10.80 8.40 15.91
C ASN A 66 9.76 7.59 15.12
N GLY A 67 10.19 6.83 14.10
CA GLY A 67 9.31 6.17 13.15
C GLY A 67 8.64 7.13 12.16
N ALA A 68 8.19 6.62 11.03
CA ALA A 68 7.35 7.34 10.08
C ALA A 68 6.47 6.36 9.30
N GLY A 69 5.28 6.12 9.80
CA GLY A 69 4.31 5.25 9.13
C GLY A 69 4.85 3.83 8.95
N GLN A 70 4.88 3.35 7.71
CA GLN A 70 5.34 2.00 7.36
C GLN A 70 6.84 1.92 6.99
N ILE A 71 7.56 3.06 6.99
CA ILE A 71 8.99 3.08 6.63
C ILE A 71 9.80 2.73 7.89
N ASP A 72 10.51 1.62 7.84
CA ASP A 72 11.37 1.15 8.94
C ASP A 72 12.86 1.29 8.60
N PHE A 73 13.57 2.08 9.40
CA PHE A 73 15.01 2.25 9.34
C PHE A 73 15.73 1.80 10.63
N LYS A 74 15.09 0.98 11.47
CA LYS A 74 15.69 0.47 12.73
C LYS A 74 16.96 -0.33 12.51
N ALA A 75 17.17 -0.87 11.30
CA ALA A 75 18.42 -1.54 10.94
C ALA A 75 19.62 -0.57 10.90
N ILE A 76 19.42 0.74 10.75
CA ILE A 76 20.51 1.72 10.79
C ILE A 76 21.13 1.77 12.20
N ALA A 77 22.42 1.45 12.31
CA ALA A 77 23.22 1.66 13.51
C ALA A 77 23.61 3.14 13.61
N ASP A 78 24.16 3.70 12.51
CA ASP A 78 24.62 5.06 12.43
C ASP A 78 24.50 5.62 11.01
N ALA A 79 24.39 6.93 10.89
CA ALA A 79 24.45 7.67 9.62
C ALA A 79 25.22 8.96 9.83
N LYS A 80 26.25 9.20 9.03
CA LYS A 80 27.09 10.39 9.17
C LYS A 80 27.50 10.98 7.81
N ALA A 81 27.62 12.29 7.75
CA ALA A 81 28.26 12.98 6.67
C ALA A 81 29.80 12.79 6.77
N LEU A 82 30.41 12.29 5.70
CA LEU A 82 31.87 12.23 5.57
C LEU A 82 32.42 13.56 5.05
N ASN A 83 31.64 14.26 4.25
CA ASN A 83 31.85 15.61 3.75
C ASN A 83 30.50 16.18 3.28
N GLU A 84 30.48 17.37 2.66
CA GLU A 84 29.22 18.02 2.22
C GLU A 84 28.37 17.18 1.27
N THR A 85 28.98 16.30 0.47
CA THR A 85 28.29 15.51 -0.57
C THR A 85 28.36 14.00 -0.37
N THR A 86 28.94 13.51 0.72
CA THR A 86 29.08 12.08 0.95
C THR A 86 28.50 11.70 2.31
N VAL A 87 27.51 10.82 2.30
CA VAL A 87 26.90 10.26 3.50
C VAL A 87 27.17 8.76 3.58
N GLU A 88 27.53 8.29 4.77
CA GLU A 88 27.74 6.88 5.09
C GLU A 88 26.68 6.39 6.07
N PHE A 89 26.05 5.26 5.75
CA PHE A 89 25.16 4.52 6.63
C PHE A 89 25.84 3.25 7.08
N LYS A 90 25.78 2.95 8.37
CA LYS A 90 26.15 1.65 8.95
C LYS A 90 24.91 0.94 9.43
N LEU A 91 24.72 -0.30 9.02
CA LEU A 91 23.63 -1.14 9.45
C LEU A 91 24.06 -2.06 10.58
N LYS A 92 23.13 -2.40 11.48
CA LYS A 92 23.31 -3.39 12.56
C LYS A 92 23.32 -4.82 12.02
N ARG A 93 22.62 -5.04 10.91
CA ARG A 93 22.50 -6.30 10.17
C ARG A 93 22.28 -5.98 8.70
N ARG A 94 22.48 -6.94 7.82
CA ARG A 94 22.10 -6.77 6.41
C ARG A 94 20.62 -6.48 6.31
N ASP A 95 20.27 -5.76 5.27
CA ASP A 95 18.90 -5.40 4.94
C ASP A 95 18.79 -5.19 3.43
N SER A 96 18.42 -6.26 2.72
CA SER A 96 18.27 -6.26 1.26
C SER A 96 17.30 -5.19 0.74
N SER A 97 16.35 -4.76 1.57
CA SER A 97 15.39 -3.71 1.24
C SER A 97 15.91 -2.28 1.54
N PHE A 98 17.10 -2.12 2.11
CA PHE A 98 17.61 -0.80 2.51
C PHE A 98 17.68 0.17 1.32
N VAL A 99 18.26 -0.26 0.21
CA VAL A 99 18.37 0.56 -1.02
C VAL A 99 16.99 0.99 -1.52
N THR A 100 16.03 0.07 -1.58
CA THR A 100 14.65 0.34 -2.00
C THR A 100 13.98 1.38 -1.11
N ARG A 101 14.17 1.28 0.21
CA ARG A 101 13.62 2.25 1.17
C ARG A 101 14.24 3.63 1.04
N THR A 102 15.47 3.77 0.50
CA THR A 102 16.07 5.08 0.24
C THR A 102 15.40 5.85 -0.90
N ALA A 103 14.57 5.18 -1.71
CA ALA A 103 13.71 5.80 -2.70
C ALA A 103 12.35 6.25 -2.14
N LYS A 104 12.13 6.14 -0.83
CA LYS A 104 10.83 6.41 -0.19
C LYS A 104 10.89 7.49 0.89
N LEU A 105 12.07 7.88 1.37
CA LEU A 105 12.24 8.90 2.40
C LEU A 105 12.67 10.24 1.78
N GLY A 106 11.82 11.25 1.93
CA GLY A 106 12.13 12.63 1.57
C GLY A 106 13.14 13.25 2.52
N ILE A 107 14.14 13.95 1.96
CA ILE A 107 15.17 14.64 2.74
C ILE A 107 14.63 15.98 3.24
N VAL A 108 14.81 16.23 4.52
CA VAL A 108 14.39 17.46 5.21
C VAL A 108 15.61 18.22 5.72
N PRO A 109 15.55 19.57 5.83
CA PRO A 109 16.67 20.35 6.35
C PRO A 109 16.85 20.08 7.86
N LYS A 110 18.06 19.74 8.28
CA LYS A 110 18.42 19.61 9.70
C LYS A 110 18.14 20.91 10.44
N LYS A 111 18.53 22.04 9.83
CA LYS A 111 18.26 23.37 10.37
C LYS A 111 16.83 23.79 10.04
N GLY A 112 16.02 24.02 11.07
CA GLY A 112 14.61 24.47 10.92
C GLY A 112 13.57 23.37 10.93
N TYR A 113 13.93 22.08 10.84
CA TYR A 113 12.96 20.98 10.93
C TYR A 113 12.15 20.94 12.23
N ALA A 114 12.77 21.34 13.34
CA ALA A 114 12.11 21.39 14.65
C ALA A 114 11.16 22.61 14.83
N ALA A 115 11.01 23.48 13.84
CA ALA A 115 10.09 24.60 13.89
C ALA A 115 8.65 24.10 14.05
N LYS A 116 7.86 24.75 14.93
CA LYS A 116 6.47 24.33 15.25
C LYS A 116 5.56 24.27 14.01
N ASP A 117 5.84 25.11 13.03
CA ASP A 117 5.07 25.25 11.79
C ASP A 117 5.63 24.47 10.60
N TYR A 118 6.72 23.71 10.77
CA TYR A 118 7.36 23.00 9.65
C TYR A 118 6.37 22.13 8.84
N ARG A 119 5.43 21.49 9.51
CA ARG A 119 4.41 20.66 8.84
C ARG A 119 3.44 21.49 7.98
N MET A 120 3.26 22.75 8.30
CA MET A 120 2.39 23.69 7.59
C MET A 120 3.15 24.44 6.50
N ASN A 121 4.48 24.54 6.62
CA ASN A 121 5.40 25.25 5.70
C ASN A 121 6.64 24.40 5.44
N PRO A 122 6.53 23.23 4.79
CA PRO A 122 7.67 22.36 4.57
C PRO A 122 8.69 22.99 3.63
N ILE A 123 9.95 22.93 4.02
CA ILE A 123 11.11 23.30 3.19
C ILE A 123 11.64 22.00 2.59
N GLY A 124 11.66 21.91 1.27
CA GLY A 124 12.10 20.71 0.55
C GLY A 124 12.88 21.03 -0.69
N SER A 125 13.53 20.04 -1.26
CA SER A 125 14.32 20.13 -2.50
C SER A 125 13.60 19.58 -3.73
N GLY A 126 12.32 19.24 -3.60
CA GLY A 126 11.50 18.70 -4.68
C GLY A 126 11.05 19.74 -5.71
N PRO A 127 10.30 19.32 -6.74
CA PRO A 127 9.92 20.18 -7.86
C PRO A 127 8.97 21.32 -7.52
N PHE A 128 8.26 21.24 -6.41
CA PHE A 128 7.32 22.26 -5.97
C PHE A 128 7.58 22.70 -4.53
N LYS A 129 7.18 23.92 -4.21
CA LYS A 129 7.09 24.46 -2.86
C LYS A 129 5.65 24.72 -2.49
N MET A 130 5.32 24.60 -1.22
CA MET A 130 4.02 24.95 -0.69
C MET A 130 3.84 26.46 -0.67
N VAL A 131 2.68 26.95 -1.11
CA VAL A 131 2.28 28.35 -1.03
C VAL A 131 1.24 28.51 0.06
N LYS A 132 0.28 27.59 0.13
CA LYS A 132 -0.81 27.64 1.11
C LYS A 132 -1.32 26.24 1.37
N TYR A 133 -1.61 25.94 2.62
CA TYR A 133 -2.32 24.73 3.02
C TYR A 133 -3.46 25.09 3.97
N GLU A 134 -4.69 24.77 3.58
CA GLU A 134 -5.91 24.87 4.37
C GLU A 134 -6.42 23.46 4.62
N PRO A 135 -6.23 22.94 5.85
CA PRO A 135 -6.60 21.56 6.18
C PRO A 135 -8.07 21.25 5.83
N GLY A 136 -8.28 20.15 5.10
CA GLY A 136 -9.59 19.71 4.65
C GLY A 136 -10.20 20.52 3.50
N GLN A 137 -9.53 21.55 2.99
CA GLN A 137 -10.02 22.39 1.90
C GLN A 137 -9.12 22.33 0.67
N GLN A 138 -7.87 22.82 0.78
CA GLN A 138 -6.97 22.92 -0.36
C GLN A 138 -5.49 22.95 0.02
N LEU A 139 -4.68 22.58 -0.97
CA LEU A 139 -3.24 22.76 -0.97
C LEU A 139 -2.83 23.44 -2.27
N ILE A 140 -2.11 24.57 -2.17
CA ILE A 140 -1.60 25.34 -3.30
C ILE A 140 -0.08 25.18 -3.35
N VAL A 141 0.42 24.82 -4.51
CA VAL A 141 1.86 24.67 -4.76
C VAL A 141 2.29 25.46 -5.97
N GLU A 142 3.54 25.91 -5.98
CA GLU A 142 4.21 26.56 -7.11
C GLU A 142 5.52 25.85 -7.41
N PRO A 143 6.05 25.94 -8.67
CA PRO A 143 7.35 25.39 -8.98
C PRO A 143 8.43 25.92 -8.02
N ASN A 144 9.26 25.01 -7.54
CA ASN A 144 10.43 25.37 -6.75
C ASN A 144 11.51 25.95 -7.68
N PRO A 145 11.89 27.25 -7.55
CA PRO A 145 12.91 27.85 -8.43
C PRO A 145 14.29 27.23 -8.25
N GLN A 146 14.54 26.59 -7.09
CA GLN A 146 15.81 25.93 -6.75
C GLN A 146 15.86 24.46 -7.21
N TYR A 147 14.77 23.93 -7.78
CA TYR A 147 14.73 22.51 -8.18
C TYR A 147 15.76 22.21 -9.27
N TYR A 148 16.58 21.19 -9.06
CA TYR A 148 17.66 20.76 -9.94
C TYR A 148 17.21 19.92 -11.14
N GLY A 149 15.95 19.44 -11.15
CA GLY A 149 15.37 18.65 -12.21
C GLY A 149 14.52 19.48 -13.18
N LYS A 150 13.66 18.79 -13.95
CA LYS A 150 12.75 19.42 -14.90
C LYS A 150 11.71 20.29 -14.17
N LYS A 151 11.66 21.55 -14.52
CA LYS A 151 10.69 22.51 -13.96
C LYS A 151 9.33 22.34 -14.62
N SER A 152 8.26 22.47 -13.83
CA SER A 152 6.88 22.45 -14.32
C SER A 152 6.59 23.63 -15.26
N GLN A 153 5.73 23.41 -16.25
CA GLN A 153 5.15 24.47 -17.09
C GLN A 153 4.06 25.27 -16.36
N PHE A 154 3.44 24.68 -15.35
CA PHE A 154 2.36 25.33 -14.60
C PHE A 154 2.95 26.26 -13.54
N LYS A 155 2.46 27.50 -13.53
CA LYS A 155 2.87 28.51 -12.54
C LYS A 155 2.33 28.19 -11.14
N ARG A 156 1.18 27.48 -11.07
CA ARG A 156 0.50 27.13 -9.82
C ARG A 156 -0.36 25.88 -10.05
N ILE A 157 -0.40 25.02 -9.05
CA ILE A 157 -1.29 23.87 -9.00
C ILE A 157 -2.06 23.94 -7.67
N THR A 158 -3.38 23.75 -7.73
CA THR A 158 -4.25 23.71 -6.56
C THR A 158 -4.86 22.32 -6.44
N PHE A 159 -4.64 21.67 -5.31
CA PHE A 159 -5.29 20.43 -4.94
C PHE A 159 -6.49 20.76 -4.05
N LEU A 160 -7.68 20.35 -4.43
CA LEU A 160 -8.91 20.51 -3.66
C LEU A 160 -9.24 19.19 -2.95
N PHE A 161 -9.60 19.28 -1.68
CA PHE A 161 -10.03 18.13 -0.87
C PHE A 161 -11.56 18.09 -0.85
N LEU A 162 -12.15 17.29 -1.73
CA LEU A 162 -13.58 17.23 -1.97
C LEU A 162 -14.09 15.80 -1.70
N SER A 163 -15.39 15.68 -1.39
CA SER A 163 -16.06 14.37 -1.50
C SER A 163 -16.12 13.93 -2.96
N ASN A 164 -16.29 12.63 -3.21
CA ASN A 164 -16.35 12.08 -4.57
C ASN A 164 -17.46 12.74 -5.40
N GLU A 165 -18.64 12.94 -4.82
CA GLU A 165 -19.79 13.55 -5.47
C GLU A 165 -19.52 15.03 -5.82
N THR A 166 -18.92 15.78 -4.86
CA THR A 166 -18.57 17.19 -5.09
C THR A 166 -17.46 17.32 -6.14
N ALA A 167 -16.47 16.42 -6.12
CA ALA A 167 -15.40 16.40 -7.11
C ALA A 167 -15.93 16.14 -8.51
N LEU A 168 -16.85 15.16 -8.67
CA LEU A 168 -17.50 14.89 -9.94
C LEU A 168 -18.34 16.09 -10.44
N ALA A 169 -19.13 16.70 -9.56
CA ALA A 169 -19.92 17.90 -9.92
C ALA A 169 -19.04 19.08 -10.36
N HIS A 170 -17.89 19.29 -9.69
CA HIS A 170 -16.91 20.30 -10.09
C HIS A 170 -16.26 19.96 -11.45
N ALA A 171 -15.96 18.68 -11.72
CA ALA A 171 -15.46 18.26 -13.03
C ALA A 171 -16.50 18.52 -14.12
N GLN A 172 -17.77 18.13 -13.92
CA GLN A 172 -18.88 18.34 -14.84
C GLN A 172 -19.14 19.84 -15.13
N SER A 173 -18.86 20.72 -14.15
CA SER A 173 -18.93 22.19 -14.34
C SER A 173 -17.65 22.81 -14.90
N GLY A 174 -16.67 22.02 -15.33
CA GLY A 174 -15.41 22.46 -15.95
C GLY A 174 -14.40 23.09 -14.99
N LYS A 175 -14.59 22.98 -13.67
CA LYS A 175 -13.75 23.62 -12.64
C LYS A 175 -12.48 22.83 -12.27
N LEU A 176 -12.37 21.58 -12.72
CA LEU A 176 -11.21 20.73 -12.43
C LEU A 176 -10.51 20.31 -13.72
N ASP A 177 -9.20 20.15 -13.65
CA ASP A 177 -8.37 19.67 -14.76
C ASP A 177 -8.12 18.16 -14.66
N VAL A 178 -8.00 17.65 -13.43
CA VAL A 178 -7.88 16.22 -13.11
C VAL A 178 -8.73 15.94 -11.89
N VAL A 179 -9.50 14.87 -11.92
CA VAL A 179 -10.29 14.42 -10.79
C VAL A 179 -10.19 12.91 -10.64
N MET A 180 -9.81 12.45 -9.46
CA MET A 180 -9.92 11.03 -9.11
C MET A 180 -11.38 10.67 -8.94
N VAL A 181 -11.80 9.55 -9.51
CA VAL A 181 -13.16 9.05 -9.37
C VAL A 181 -13.17 7.60 -8.92
N GLN A 182 -14.17 7.24 -8.15
CA GLN A 182 -14.41 5.86 -7.75
C GLN A 182 -15.01 5.05 -8.92
N PRO A 183 -14.90 3.71 -8.91
CA PRO A 183 -15.42 2.86 -9.98
C PRO A 183 -16.89 3.09 -10.34
N GLU A 184 -17.73 3.44 -9.37
CA GLU A 184 -19.15 3.72 -9.61
C GLU A 184 -19.39 4.90 -10.58
N TYR A 185 -18.47 5.88 -10.61
CA TYR A 185 -18.56 7.06 -11.47
C TYR A 185 -17.79 6.93 -12.78
N ALA A 186 -17.07 5.83 -13.00
CA ALA A 186 -16.24 5.67 -14.19
C ALA A 186 -17.02 5.60 -15.51
N LYS A 187 -18.33 5.33 -15.45
CA LYS A 187 -19.23 5.33 -16.62
C LYS A 187 -19.84 6.70 -16.91
N GLU A 188 -19.65 7.68 -16.03
CA GLU A 188 -20.14 9.03 -16.21
C GLU A 188 -19.43 9.71 -17.39
N LYS A 189 -20.15 10.64 -18.02
CA LYS A 189 -19.59 11.48 -19.10
C LYS A 189 -19.35 12.88 -18.56
N VAL A 190 -18.11 13.34 -18.66
CA VAL A 190 -17.71 14.70 -18.28
C VAL A 190 -17.25 15.42 -19.54
N ALA A 191 -17.96 16.49 -19.93
CA ALA A 191 -17.65 17.22 -21.14
C ALA A 191 -16.24 17.81 -21.11
N GLY A 192 -15.45 17.61 -22.16
CA GLY A 192 -14.06 18.07 -22.29
C GLY A 192 -13.05 17.30 -21.42
N MET A 193 -13.43 16.12 -20.90
CA MET A 193 -12.55 15.23 -20.17
C MET A 193 -12.71 13.79 -20.67
N HIS A 194 -11.65 13.02 -20.56
CA HIS A 194 -11.66 11.57 -20.83
C HIS A 194 -11.27 10.78 -19.58
N LEU A 195 -11.78 9.55 -19.48
CA LEU A 195 -11.43 8.63 -18.41
C LEU A 195 -10.04 8.04 -18.67
N VAL A 196 -9.17 8.12 -17.67
CA VAL A 196 -7.87 7.45 -17.62
C VAL A 196 -7.93 6.39 -16.53
N THR A 197 -7.62 5.14 -16.88
CA THR A 197 -7.52 4.01 -15.95
C THR A 197 -6.06 3.62 -15.83
N LEU A 198 -5.50 3.76 -14.65
CA LEU A 198 -4.08 3.50 -14.37
C LEU A 198 -3.91 2.20 -13.58
N PRO A 199 -3.05 1.28 -14.05
CA PRO A 199 -2.77 0.05 -13.33
C PRO A 199 -2.08 0.35 -12.01
N THR A 200 -2.35 -0.50 -11.01
CA THR A 200 -1.74 -0.41 -9.69
C THR A 200 -1.19 -1.74 -9.22
N ILE A 201 -0.46 -1.71 -8.11
CA ILE A 201 -0.20 -2.87 -7.25
C ILE A 201 -1.02 -2.79 -5.95
N ASP A 202 -2.08 -1.97 -5.91
CA ASP A 202 -2.97 -1.79 -4.75
C ASP A 202 -3.97 -2.93 -4.64
N THR A 203 -3.60 -3.97 -3.90
CA THR A 203 -4.45 -5.14 -3.67
C THR A 203 -5.35 -4.93 -2.46
N ARG A 204 -6.64 -5.25 -2.62
CA ARG A 204 -7.68 -5.15 -1.59
C ARG A 204 -8.17 -6.52 -1.16
N GLY A 205 -8.31 -6.67 0.15
CA GLY A 205 -8.80 -7.92 0.73
C GLY A 205 -9.04 -7.80 2.24
N PHE A 206 -9.47 -8.88 2.85
CA PHE A 206 -9.87 -8.93 4.26
C PHE A 206 -8.88 -9.77 5.05
N HIS A 207 -8.39 -9.25 6.17
CA HIS A 207 -7.77 -10.13 7.14
C HIS A 207 -8.81 -11.05 7.77
N LEU A 208 -8.41 -12.26 8.07
CA LEU A 208 -9.25 -13.27 8.72
C LEU A 208 -8.56 -13.71 10.01
N PRO A 209 -9.06 -13.32 11.21
CA PRO A 209 -8.45 -13.76 12.47
C PRO A 209 -8.29 -15.28 12.51
N THR A 210 -7.06 -15.75 12.76
CA THR A 210 -6.66 -17.15 12.54
C THR A 210 -6.86 -18.07 13.76
N PHE A 211 -7.39 -17.55 14.87
CA PHE A 211 -7.59 -18.32 16.10
C PHE A 211 -8.93 -18.03 16.77
N ALA A 212 -9.35 -18.95 17.63
CA ALA A 212 -10.60 -18.86 18.40
C ALA A 212 -10.58 -17.66 19.36
N PRO A 213 -11.73 -17.12 19.75
CA PRO A 213 -11.83 -16.01 20.67
C PRO A 213 -11.05 -16.21 21.95
N LYS A 214 -10.21 -15.24 22.32
CA LYS A 214 -9.49 -15.18 23.59
C LYS A 214 -9.23 -13.76 24.03
N LYS A 215 -9.06 -13.54 25.34
CA LYS A 215 -8.60 -12.26 25.88
C LYS A 215 -7.08 -12.22 25.95
N ILE A 216 -6.49 -11.11 25.46
CA ILE A 216 -5.07 -10.81 25.58
C ILE A 216 -5.00 -9.38 26.11
N ASP A 217 -4.33 -9.17 27.26
CA ASP A 217 -4.21 -7.86 27.92
C ASP A 217 -5.56 -7.13 28.08
N GLY A 218 -6.62 -7.89 28.48
CA GLY A 218 -7.96 -7.38 28.71
C GLY A 218 -8.80 -7.12 27.45
N LYS A 219 -8.25 -7.24 26.24
CA LYS A 219 -8.95 -7.07 24.97
C LYS A 219 -9.31 -8.40 24.34
N GLU A 220 -10.46 -8.44 23.68
CA GLU A 220 -10.89 -9.63 22.93
C GLU A 220 -10.20 -9.68 21.57
N TYR A 221 -9.78 -10.88 21.17
CA TYR A 221 -9.16 -11.20 19.89
C TYR A 221 -9.69 -12.50 19.36
N GLY A 222 -9.54 -12.70 18.04
CA GLY A 222 -9.92 -13.93 17.39
C GLY A 222 -11.38 -13.96 16.96
N ASN A 223 -11.74 -14.91 16.10
CA ASN A 223 -13.08 -15.05 15.55
C ASN A 223 -13.44 -16.55 15.50
N PRO A 224 -14.59 -16.99 16.06
CA PRO A 224 -14.91 -18.42 16.17
C PRO A 224 -15.12 -19.09 14.81
N VAL A 225 -15.44 -18.33 13.77
CA VAL A 225 -15.71 -18.85 12.42
C VAL A 225 -14.44 -18.85 11.58
N THR A 226 -13.74 -17.73 11.49
CA THR A 226 -12.52 -17.61 10.67
C THR A 226 -11.30 -18.30 11.28
N ALA A 227 -11.34 -18.66 12.57
CA ALA A 227 -10.34 -19.52 13.20
C ALA A 227 -10.24 -20.90 12.54
N ASP A 228 -11.36 -21.41 12.01
CA ASP A 228 -11.37 -22.70 11.31
C ASP A 228 -10.77 -22.53 9.90
N ILE A 229 -9.67 -23.24 9.65
CA ILE A 229 -8.97 -23.19 8.36
C ILE A 229 -9.89 -23.63 7.21
N ALA A 230 -10.84 -24.53 7.45
CA ALA A 230 -11.78 -24.98 6.42
C ALA A 230 -12.68 -23.84 5.93
N VAL A 231 -13.06 -22.91 6.84
CA VAL A 231 -13.84 -21.72 6.47
C VAL A 231 -12.98 -20.76 5.63
N ARG A 232 -11.73 -20.51 6.04
CA ARG A 232 -10.81 -19.65 5.27
C ARG A 232 -10.54 -20.23 3.88
N LYS A 233 -10.29 -21.55 3.78
CA LYS A 233 -10.11 -22.25 2.50
C LYS A 233 -11.35 -22.16 1.64
N ALA A 234 -12.51 -22.49 2.19
CA ALA A 234 -13.78 -22.48 1.45
C ALA A 234 -14.12 -21.08 0.91
N LEU A 235 -13.90 -20.02 1.70
CA LEU A 235 -14.07 -18.64 1.22
C LEU A 235 -13.09 -18.34 0.08
N ASN A 236 -11.80 -18.68 0.24
CA ASN A 236 -10.77 -18.34 -0.73
C ASN A 236 -10.97 -19.02 -2.09
N ILE A 237 -11.34 -20.33 -2.11
CA ILE A 237 -11.52 -21.05 -3.38
C ILE A 237 -12.95 -20.98 -3.92
N GLY A 238 -13.95 -20.75 -3.07
CA GLY A 238 -15.35 -20.87 -3.44
C GLY A 238 -16.00 -19.60 -3.96
N ILE A 239 -15.50 -18.42 -3.57
CA ILE A 239 -16.03 -17.16 -4.11
C ILE A 239 -15.53 -16.94 -5.53
N ASN A 240 -16.29 -16.22 -6.34
CA ASN A 240 -15.92 -15.80 -7.69
C ASN A 240 -15.52 -14.33 -7.67
N ARG A 241 -14.23 -14.05 -7.65
CA ARG A 241 -13.69 -12.69 -7.59
C ARG A 241 -13.99 -11.88 -8.83
N LYS A 242 -14.05 -12.53 -10.00
CA LYS A 242 -14.43 -11.86 -11.25
C LYS A 242 -15.83 -11.27 -11.15
N GLU A 243 -16.81 -12.03 -10.65
CA GLU A 243 -18.17 -11.52 -10.41
C GLU A 243 -18.17 -10.34 -9.42
N ILE A 244 -17.36 -10.41 -8.35
CA ILE A 244 -17.24 -9.32 -7.38
C ILE A 244 -16.69 -8.05 -8.07
N VAL A 245 -15.63 -8.16 -8.87
CA VAL A 245 -15.05 -7.02 -9.59
C VAL A 245 -16.05 -6.43 -10.59
N GLU A 246 -16.76 -7.28 -11.33
CA GLU A 246 -17.76 -6.84 -12.31
C GLU A 246 -18.93 -6.10 -11.65
N HIS A 247 -19.46 -6.64 -10.55
CA HIS A 247 -20.68 -6.09 -9.92
C HIS A 247 -20.40 -5.00 -8.90
N SER A 248 -19.33 -5.13 -8.10
CA SER A 248 -19.02 -4.17 -7.05
C SER A 248 -18.10 -3.04 -7.50
N LEU A 249 -17.33 -3.23 -8.57
CA LEU A 249 -16.32 -2.28 -9.04
C LEU A 249 -16.47 -1.91 -10.53
N ASN A 250 -17.61 -2.19 -11.15
CA ASN A 250 -17.88 -1.93 -12.57
C ASN A 250 -16.81 -2.49 -13.52
N GLY A 251 -16.15 -3.59 -13.16
CA GLY A 251 -15.07 -4.20 -13.93
C GLY A 251 -13.72 -3.50 -13.79
N ILE A 252 -13.59 -2.52 -12.90
CA ILE A 252 -12.35 -1.75 -12.71
C ILE A 252 -11.47 -2.42 -11.66
N GLY A 253 -10.54 -3.23 -12.12
CA GLY A 253 -9.60 -4.00 -11.31
C GLY A 253 -9.34 -5.38 -11.88
N THR A 254 -8.38 -6.07 -11.30
CA THR A 254 -8.01 -7.44 -11.65
C THR A 254 -8.27 -8.35 -10.45
N PRO A 255 -9.02 -9.46 -10.60
CA PRO A 255 -9.19 -10.43 -9.52
C PRO A 255 -7.86 -10.87 -8.92
N ALA A 256 -7.77 -10.94 -7.60
CA ALA A 256 -6.55 -11.26 -6.87
C ALA A 256 -6.78 -12.36 -5.83
N THR A 257 -6.02 -13.45 -5.91
CA THR A 257 -6.02 -14.55 -4.92
C THR A 257 -4.81 -14.50 -4.00
N ALA A 258 -3.80 -13.70 -4.35
CA ALA A 258 -2.59 -13.43 -3.58
C ALA A 258 -2.40 -11.91 -3.41
N LEU A 259 -1.56 -11.52 -2.46
CA LEU A 259 -1.24 -10.12 -2.17
C LEU A 259 -0.56 -9.43 -3.35
N LEU A 260 0.36 -10.13 -4.00
CA LEU A 260 1.26 -9.56 -5.00
C LEU A 260 1.03 -10.19 -6.37
N HIS A 261 0.97 -9.33 -7.38
CA HIS A 261 0.88 -9.71 -8.79
C HIS A 261 1.90 -8.93 -9.61
N ASN A 262 2.49 -9.57 -10.62
CA ASN A 262 3.38 -8.93 -11.59
C ASN A 262 4.59 -8.21 -11.01
N MET A 263 5.03 -8.57 -9.80
CA MET A 263 6.24 -8.06 -9.18
C MET A 263 7.35 -9.12 -9.24
N PRO A 264 8.64 -8.73 -9.29
CA PRO A 264 9.74 -9.71 -9.34
C PRO A 264 9.75 -10.70 -8.17
N TRP A 265 9.21 -10.31 -7.03
CA TRP A 265 9.10 -11.11 -5.80
C TRP A 265 7.70 -11.73 -5.60
N ALA A 266 6.78 -11.57 -6.55
CA ALA A 266 5.49 -12.28 -6.49
C ALA A 266 5.70 -13.77 -6.76
N ASN A 267 5.00 -14.61 -6.00
CA ASN A 267 5.07 -16.06 -6.15
C ASN A 267 3.88 -16.56 -6.98
N PRO A 268 4.09 -17.02 -8.24
CA PRO A 268 2.98 -17.56 -9.03
C PRO A 268 2.33 -18.81 -8.42
N ALA A 269 3.06 -19.56 -7.57
CA ALA A 269 2.51 -20.74 -6.88
C ALA A 269 1.62 -20.37 -5.68
N ALA A 270 1.58 -19.09 -5.29
CA ALA A 270 0.63 -18.59 -4.30
C ALA A 270 -0.75 -18.32 -4.91
N GLU A 271 -0.81 -18.14 -6.23
CA GLU A 271 -2.08 -17.93 -6.94
C GLU A 271 -2.82 -19.24 -7.18
N PHE A 272 -4.14 -19.18 -7.21
CA PHE A 272 -5.00 -20.34 -7.45
C PHE A 272 -6.28 -19.95 -8.18
N LYS A 273 -6.93 -20.93 -8.77
CA LYS A 273 -8.23 -20.76 -9.43
C LYS A 273 -9.33 -20.71 -8.38
N ASP A 274 -10.15 -19.68 -8.41
CA ASP A 274 -11.32 -19.51 -7.53
C ASP A 274 -12.65 -19.91 -8.21
N GLY A 275 -13.79 -19.62 -7.58
CA GLY A 275 -15.11 -19.97 -8.10
C GLY A 275 -15.43 -21.46 -8.02
N ARG A 276 -14.67 -22.25 -7.28
CA ARG A 276 -14.86 -23.71 -7.09
C ARG A 276 -15.88 -23.99 -6.00
N LEU A 277 -17.13 -23.59 -6.27
CA LEU A 277 -18.22 -23.61 -5.29
C LEU A 277 -18.48 -24.99 -4.67
N GLU A 278 -18.55 -26.04 -5.47
CA GLU A 278 -18.88 -27.39 -4.95
C GLU A 278 -17.73 -27.98 -4.14
N GLU A 279 -16.50 -27.72 -4.51
CA GLU A 279 -15.33 -28.12 -3.74
C GLU A 279 -15.29 -27.39 -2.38
N ALA A 280 -15.56 -26.10 -2.37
CA ALA A 280 -15.64 -25.31 -1.14
C ALA A 280 -16.75 -25.80 -0.20
N LYS A 281 -17.92 -26.15 -0.75
CA LYS A 281 -19.01 -26.78 0.01
C LYS A 281 -18.59 -28.12 0.62
N LYS A 282 -17.83 -28.92 -0.13
CA LYS A 282 -17.28 -30.19 0.34
C LYS A 282 -16.32 -30.01 1.49
N ILE A 283 -15.37 -29.08 1.38
CA ILE A 283 -14.42 -28.74 2.45
C ILE A 283 -15.16 -28.39 3.75
N LEU A 284 -16.18 -27.54 3.69
CA LEU A 284 -16.99 -27.17 4.85
C LEU A 284 -17.71 -28.37 5.44
N LYS A 285 -18.33 -29.21 4.60
CA LYS A 285 -19.02 -30.41 5.02
C LYS A 285 -18.10 -31.40 5.72
N ASP A 286 -16.93 -31.67 5.12
CA ASP A 286 -15.95 -32.63 5.65
C ASP A 286 -15.36 -32.12 6.99
N ALA A 287 -15.25 -30.80 7.16
CA ALA A 287 -14.84 -30.16 8.41
C ALA A 287 -15.95 -30.12 9.48
N GLY A 288 -17.14 -30.65 9.21
CA GLY A 288 -18.24 -30.75 10.16
C GLY A 288 -19.19 -29.55 10.18
N TRP A 289 -19.03 -28.58 9.25
CA TRP A 289 -19.99 -27.49 9.08
C TRP A 289 -21.23 -27.93 8.32
N LYS A 290 -22.35 -28.16 9.02
CA LYS A 290 -23.63 -28.68 8.48
C LYS A 290 -24.60 -27.54 8.24
N LEU A 291 -25.39 -27.60 7.16
CA LEU A 291 -26.48 -26.65 6.92
C LEU A 291 -27.59 -26.83 7.93
N ASN A 292 -28.04 -25.75 8.54
CA ASN A 292 -29.25 -25.73 9.37
C ASN A 292 -30.49 -25.42 8.52
N LYS A 293 -31.66 -25.32 9.16
CA LYS A 293 -32.95 -25.04 8.49
C LYS A 293 -33.01 -23.71 7.75
N ASP A 294 -32.16 -22.74 8.14
CA ASP A 294 -32.12 -21.41 7.56
C ASP A 294 -31.07 -21.32 6.42
N GLY A 295 -30.47 -22.45 6.03
CA GLY A 295 -29.45 -22.52 5.00
C GLY A 295 -28.08 -21.98 5.43
N ILE A 296 -27.88 -21.73 6.72
CA ILE A 296 -26.60 -21.29 7.28
C ILE A 296 -25.91 -22.52 7.88
N ARG A 297 -24.58 -22.60 7.68
CA ARG A 297 -23.81 -23.69 8.28
C ARG A 297 -23.61 -23.49 9.78
N GLU A 298 -23.55 -24.60 10.49
CA GLU A 298 -23.32 -24.64 11.93
C GLU A 298 -22.36 -25.78 12.29
N LYS A 299 -21.49 -25.55 13.28
CA LYS A 299 -20.60 -26.56 13.83
C LYS A 299 -20.51 -26.38 15.35
N ASN A 300 -20.81 -27.42 16.12
CA ASN A 300 -20.72 -27.41 17.59
C ASN A 300 -21.49 -26.24 18.24
N GLY A 301 -22.68 -25.91 17.74
CA GLY A 301 -23.48 -24.78 18.22
C GLY A 301 -23.03 -23.40 17.74
N THR A 302 -21.94 -23.30 16.96
CA THR A 302 -21.47 -22.04 16.39
C THR A 302 -22.03 -21.89 14.99
N LEU A 303 -22.81 -20.83 14.74
CA LEU A 303 -23.24 -20.46 13.38
C LEU A 303 -22.06 -19.94 12.57
N CYS A 304 -22.00 -20.34 11.29
CA CYS A 304 -21.04 -19.77 10.33
C CYS A 304 -21.49 -18.37 9.91
N ALA A 305 -21.40 -17.42 10.86
CA ALA A 305 -21.90 -16.07 10.69
C ALA A 305 -20.98 -15.06 11.37
N PHE A 306 -20.63 -13.97 10.67
CA PHE A 306 -19.79 -12.89 11.20
C PHE A 306 -19.98 -11.58 10.42
N ASN A 307 -19.53 -10.47 11.01
CA ASN A 307 -19.49 -9.18 10.35
C ASN A 307 -18.21 -9.03 9.51
N MET A 308 -18.30 -8.24 8.44
CA MET A 308 -17.15 -7.87 7.60
C MET A 308 -17.19 -6.36 7.37
N LEU A 309 -16.05 -5.70 7.57
CA LEU A 309 -15.98 -4.24 7.65
C LEU A 309 -15.48 -3.62 6.35
N GLY A 310 -16.20 -2.63 5.87
CA GLY A 310 -15.75 -1.59 4.95
C GLY A 310 -15.53 -0.26 5.70
N ILE A 311 -15.18 0.78 4.95
CA ILE A 311 -14.92 2.12 5.48
C ILE A 311 -15.91 3.11 4.88
N SER A 312 -16.60 3.88 5.74
CA SER A 312 -17.65 4.82 5.32
C SER A 312 -17.13 5.99 4.46
N SER A 313 -15.86 6.34 4.56
CA SER A 313 -15.20 7.33 3.70
C SER A 313 -14.49 6.73 2.48
N ASP A 314 -14.58 5.40 2.29
CA ASP A 314 -14.02 4.65 1.15
C ASP A 314 -15.01 3.52 0.83
N MET A 315 -16.10 3.88 0.14
CA MET A 315 -17.21 2.97 -0.15
C MET A 315 -16.79 1.77 -0.99
N GLN A 316 -15.75 1.90 -1.80
CA GLN A 316 -15.19 0.76 -2.55
C GLN A 316 -14.88 -0.44 -1.64
N ARG A 317 -14.36 -0.20 -0.42
CA ARG A 317 -14.10 -1.26 0.57
C ARG A 317 -15.38 -1.90 1.10
N TYR A 318 -16.44 -1.12 1.21
CA TYR A 318 -17.75 -1.62 1.63
C TYR A 318 -18.40 -2.45 0.52
N ASP A 319 -18.33 -1.98 -0.72
CA ASP A 319 -18.90 -2.68 -1.89
C ASP A 319 -18.23 -4.02 -2.14
N ILE A 320 -16.91 -4.09 -1.92
CA ILE A 320 -16.18 -5.38 -1.92
C ILE A 320 -16.72 -6.30 -0.82
N ALA A 321 -16.98 -5.79 0.39
CA ALA A 321 -17.55 -6.60 1.48
C ALA A 321 -18.96 -7.12 1.14
N VAL A 322 -19.78 -6.30 0.48
CA VAL A 322 -21.11 -6.70 -0.01
C VAL A 322 -20.99 -7.82 -1.05
N GLY A 323 -20.09 -7.66 -2.04
CA GLY A 323 -19.83 -8.68 -3.05
C GLY A 323 -19.37 -10.01 -2.45
N VAL A 324 -18.45 -9.97 -1.48
CA VAL A 324 -18.02 -11.17 -0.75
C VAL A 324 -19.17 -11.80 0.01
N ALA A 325 -20.01 -11.02 0.68
CA ALA A 325 -21.16 -11.54 1.42
C ALA A 325 -22.16 -12.26 0.52
N GLU A 326 -22.44 -11.72 -0.67
CA GLU A 326 -23.34 -12.37 -1.65
C GLU A 326 -22.75 -13.69 -2.17
N GLN A 327 -21.45 -13.76 -2.44
CA GLN A 327 -20.81 -15.02 -2.83
C GLN A 327 -20.77 -16.03 -1.68
N ALA A 328 -20.51 -15.59 -0.45
CA ALA A 328 -20.47 -16.44 0.74
C ALA A 328 -21.81 -17.12 1.07
N LYS A 329 -22.93 -16.48 0.75
CA LYS A 329 -24.27 -17.09 0.89
C LYS A 329 -24.39 -18.42 0.13
N LYS A 330 -23.78 -18.51 -1.07
CA LYS A 330 -23.77 -19.73 -1.88
C LYS A 330 -23.07 -20.90 -1.17
N LEU A 331 -22.19 -20.59 -0.19
CA LEU A 331 -21.47 -21.55 0.65
C LEU A 331 -22.22 -21.89 1.96
N GLY A 332 -23.31 -21.21 2.27
CA GLY A 332 -23.99 -21.29 3.57
C GLY A 332 -23.27 -20.51 4.68
N ILE A 333 -22.48 -19.49 4.32
CA ILE A 333 -21.78 -18.59 5.24
C ILE A 333 -22.52 -17.26 5.25
N LYS A 334 -22.97 -16.81 6.43
CA LYS A 334 -23.65 -15.52 6.60
C LYS A 334 -22.64 -14.44 6.96
N ILE A 335 -22.31 -13.58 6.00
CA ILE A 335 -21.49 -12.39 6.24
C ILE A 335 -22.41 -11.17 6.26
N THR A 336 -22.25 -10.31 7.27
CA THR A 336 -22.99 -9.05 7.39
C THR A 336 -22.03 -7.89 7.15
N PRO A 337 -22.07 -7.22 5.98
CA PRO A 337 -21.25 -6.05 5.71
C PRO A 337 -21.61 -4.89 6.65
N LYS A 338 -20.60 -4.17 7.14
CA LYS A 338 -20.76 -2.97 7.98
C LYS A 338 -19.77 -1.90 7.51
N ALA A 339 -20.19 -0.64 7.46
CA ALA A 339 -19.33 0.48 7.15
C ALA A 339 -19.16 1.36 8.39
N TYR A 340 -17.91 1.63 8.77
CA TYR A 340 -17.55 2.50 9.88
C TYR A 340 -16.44 3.48 9.47
N GLY A 341 -16.33 4.61 10.19
CA GLY A 341 -15.15 5.46 10.08
C GLY A 341 -13.89 4.73 10.58
N TRP A 342 -12.72 5.10 10.07
CA TRP A 342 -11.43 4.45 10.37
C TRP A 342 -11.18 4.23 11.86
N LYS A 343 -11.47 5.24 12.70
CA LYS A 343 -11.23 5.14 14.15
C LYS A 343 -12.00 3.99 14.78
N GLN A 344 -13.27 3.84 14.45
CA GLN A 344 -14.12 2.76 14.95
C GLN A 344 -13.75 1.42 14.33
N ALA A 345 -13.57 1.36 13.00
CA ALA A 345 -13.21 0.14 12.30
C ALA A 345 -11.94 -0.48 12.90
N ARG A 346 -10.89 0.31 13.17
CA ARG A 346 -9.64 -0.17 13.78
C ARG A 346 -9.81 -0.74 15.18
N THR A 347 -10.83 -0.32 15.95
CA THR A 347 -11.08 -0.93 17.28
C THR A 347 -11.69 -2.32 17.16
N LEU A 348 -12.28 -2.66 16.02
CA LEU A 348 -12.95 -3.94 15.76
C LEU A 348 -12.07 -4.97 15.05
N THR A 349 -10.94 -4.56 14.45
CA THR A 349 -10.05 -5.48 13.71
C THR A 349 -9.56 -6.68 14.52
N PRO A 350 -9.38 -6.63 15.85
CA PRO A 350 -8.96 -7.81 16.59
C PRO A 350 -9.90 -9.03 16.47
N THR A 351 -11.18 -8.80 16.16
CA THR A 351 -12.20 -9.86 16.10
C THR A 351 -12.96 -9.90 14.78
N THR A 352 -12.88 -8.84 13.96
CA THR A 352 -13.75 -8.65 12.80
C THR A 352 -12.93 -8.33 11.57
N PRO A 353 -13.06 -9.11 10.47
CA PRO A 353 -12.40 -8.84 9.20
C PRO A 353 -12.68 -7.43 8.69
N LEU A 354 -11.63 -6.69 8.33
CA LEU A 354 -11.68 -5.37 7.70
C LEU A 354 -11.03 -5.43 6.32
N CYS A 355 -11.61 -4.73 5.35
CA CYS A 355 -11.01 -4.57 4.03
C CYS A 355 -9.76 -3.66 4.09
N TRP A 356 -8.61 -4.29 3.99
CA TRP A 356 -7.32 -3.61 3.85
C TRP A 356 -6.98 -3.38 2.38
N GLY A 357 -6.09 -2.44 2.14
CA GLY A 357 -5.45 -2.21 0.86
C GLY A 357 -3.97 -2.01 1.05
N THR A 358 -3.17 -2.56 0.17
CA THR A 358 -1.72 -2.49 0.22
C THR A 358 -1.12 -2.68 -1.18
N GLY A 359 0.11 -2.28 -1.33
CA GLY A 359 0.90 -2.40 -2.55
C GLY A 359 2.10 -1.48 -2.48
N ASP A 360 3.25 -2.04 -2.25
CA ASP A 360 4.51 -1.32 -2.09
C ASP A 360 5.57 -1.85 -3.08
N TYR A 361 6.47 -0.98 -3.50
CA TYR A 361 7.66 -1.37 -4.28
C TYR A 361 8.77 -1.99 -3.41
N ASP A 362 8.60 -1.96 -2.09
CA ASP A 362 9.46 -2.64 -1.15
C ASP A 362 8.76 -3.92 -0.65
N PRO A 363 9.25 -5.13 -1.02
CA PRO A 363 8.64 -6.37 -0.60
C PRO A 363 8.58 -6.51 0.93
N SER A 364 9.54 -5.93 1.66
CA SER A 364 9.55 -5.99 3.10
C SER A 364 8.42 -5.17 3.74
N GLY A 365 7.99 -4.08 3.11
CA GLY A 365 6.89 -3.26 3.60
C GLY A 365 5.59 -4.05 3.73
N ASP A 366 5.27 -4.82 2.71
CA ASP A 366 4.06 -5.63 2.67
C ASP A 366 4.26 -6.99 3.38
N LEU A 367 5.26 -7.79 2.97
CA LEU A 367 5.37 -9.18 3.41
C LEU A 367 5.71 -9.31 4.90
N VAL A 368 6.60 -8.48 5.43
CA VAL A 368 6.88 -8.45 6.88
C VAL A 368 5.68 -7.90 7.64
N GLY A 369 5.05 -6.85 7.11
CA GLY A 369 3.93 -6.18 7.75
C GLY A 369 2.71 -7.08 7.94
N TYR A 370 2.33 -7.81 6.90
CA TYR A 370 1.13 -8.67 6.87
C TYR A 370 1.39 -10.09 7.38
N PHE A 371 2.53 -10.70 7.06
CA PHE A 371 2.76 -12.12 7.28
C PHE A 371 3.76 -12.44 8.39
N GLY A 372 4.61 -11.49 8.77
CA GLY A 372 5.48 -11.66 9.93
C GLY A 372 4.67 -11.77 11.24
N SER A 373 5.03 -12.68 12.14
CA SER A 373 4.36 -12.87 13.43
C SER A 373 4.33 -11.59 14.29
N LYS A 374 5.30 -10.69 14.08
CA LYS A 374 5.40 -9.37 14.74
C LYS A 374 5.08 -8.21 13.78
N GLY A 375 4.47 -8.50 12.64
CA GLY A 375 4.17 -7.51 11.61
C GLY A 375 3.24 -6.42 12.13
N SER A 376 3.53 -5.17 11.77
CA SER A 376 2.82 -3.98 12.27
C SER A 376 1.38 -3.86 11.78
N ILE A 377 1.03 -4.55 10.71
CA ILE A 377 -0.29 -4.59 10.08
C ILE A 377 -0.86 -6.02 10.00
N ASN A 378 -0.32 -6.95 10.80
CA ASN A 378 -0.80 -8.32 10.91
C ASN A 378 -2.05 -8.39 11.81
N ASP A 379 -3.16 -7.84 11.35
CA ASP A 379 -4.44 -7.85 12.08
C ASP A 379 -5.07 -9.26 12.15
N ALA A 380 -4.71 -10.16 11.24
CA ALA A 380 -5.09 -11.57 11.29
C ALA A 380 -4.44 -12.31 12.48
N ARG A 381 -3.41 -11.73 13.08
CA ARG A 381 -2.58 -12.36 14.10
C ARG A 381 -2.01 -13.70 13.64
N TYR A 382 -1.70 -13.77 12.37
CA TYR A 382 -1.01 -14.90 11.77
C TYR A 382 0.37 -15.09 12.40
N SER A 383 0.76 -16.34 12.62
CA SER A 383 2.07 -16.67 13.15
C SER A 383 2.51 -18.02 12.59
N ASN A 384 3.64 -18.03 11.91
CA ASN A 384 4.24 -19.22 11.35
C ASN A 384 5.76 -19.08 11.40
N PRO A 385 6.46 -19.91 12.21
CA PRO A 385 7.92 -19.81 12.38
C PRO A 385 8.72 -20.01 11.08
N THR A 386 8.21 -20.80 10.14
CA THR A 386 8.86 -21.00 8.83
C THR A 386 8.79 -19.72 8.00
N VAL A 387 7.64 -19.05 8.01
CA VAL A 387 7.46 -17.76 7.33
C VAL A 387 8.37 -16.69 7.96
N ASP A 388 8.43 -16.61 9.30
CA ASP A 388 9.32 -15.69 9.99
C ASP A 388 10.80 -15.94 9.62
N LYS A 389 11.20 -17.23 9.53
CA LYS A 389 12.55 -17.60 9.10
C LYS A 389 12.83 -17.12 7.66
N HIS A 390 11.92 -17.34 6.72
CA HIS A 390 12.07 -16.86 5.35
C HIS A 390 12.13 -15.33 5.27
N ILE A 391 11.38 -14.62 6.11
CA ILE A 391 11.46 -13.15 6.23
C ILE A 391 12.88 -12.72 6.64
N GLU A 392 13.45 -13.33 7.68
CA GLU A 392 14.80 -13.00 8.15
C GLU A 392 15.87 -13.36 7.08
N GLU A 393 15.74 -14.51 6.42
CA GLU A 393 16.62 -14.91 5.32
C GLU A 393 16.54 -13.92 4.13
N ALA A 394 15.33 -13.46 3.77
CA ALA A 394 15.16 -12.50 2.68
C ALA A 394 15.78 -11.13 3.01
N LEU A 395 15.63 -10.68 4.26
CA LEU A 395 16.26 -9.44 4.72
C LEU A 395 17.78 -9.55 4.75
N ASP A 396 18.35 -10.73 5.10
CA ASP A 396 19.80 -10.95 5.16
C ASP A 396 20.44 -11.27 3.79
N ALA A 397 19.67 -11.38 2.71
CA ALA A 397 20.17 -11.69 1.38
C ALA A 397 21.18 -10.64 0.89
N LYS A 398 22.15 -11.09 0.09
CA LYS A 398 23.24 -10.24 -0.41
C LYS A 398 22.83 -9.39 -1.62
N THR A 399 21.92 -9.92 -2.44
CA THR A 399 21.43 -9.26 -3.65
C THR A 399 19.91 -9.18 -3.65
N ASN A 400 19.35 -8.28 -4.44
CA ASN A 400 17.90 -8.19 -4.63
C ASN A 400 17.34 -9.46 -5.27
N GLU A 401 18.06 -10.04 -6.23
CA GLU A 401 17.66 -11.26 -6.93
C GLU A 401 17.55 -12.45 -5.97
N GLU A 402 18.55 -12.62 -5.08
CA GLU A 402 18.50 -13.61 -4.01
C GLU A 402 17.33 -13.35 -3.06
N ALA A 403 17.16 -12.11 -2.63
CA ALA A 403 16.04 -11.71 -1.77
C ALA A 403 14.69 -12.01 -2.41
N TYR A 404 14.51 -11.73 -3.72
CA TYR A 404 13.25 -11.95 -4.42
C TYR A 404 12.84 -13.43 -4.43
N GLU A 405 13.78 -14.34 -4.64
CA GLU A 405 13.49 -15.78 -4.58
C GLU A 405 13.09 -16.23 -3.16
N ILE A 406 13.64 -15.61 -2.13
CA ILE A 406 13.25 -15.91 -0.74
C ILE A 406 11.90 -15.24 -0.39
N TRP A 407 11.64 -14.03 -0.85
CA TRP A 407 10.34 -13.36 -0.70
C TRP A 407 9.18 -14.17 -1.33
N LYS A 408 9.42 -14.92 -2.40
CA LYS A 408 8.45 -15.88 -2.94
C LYS A 408 8.13 -16.98 -1.93
N LYS A 409 9.15 -17.48 -1.20
CA LYS A 409 8.95 -18.52 -0.17
C LYS A 409 8.20 -17.99 1.04
N VAL A 410 8.31 -16.71 1.38
CA VAL A 410 7.50 -16.07 2.44
C VAL A 410 6.01 -16.19 2.12
N GLN A 411 5.62 -16.10 0.86
CA GLN A 411 4.24 -16.25 0.40
C GLN A 411 3.81 -17.71 0.41
N TRP A 412 4.62 -18.59 -0.17
CA TRP A 412 4.39 -20.03 -0.23
C TRP A 412 5.69 -20.76 -0.60
N ASP A 413 6.15 -21.67 0.24
CA ASP A 413 7.40 -22.43 0.03
C ASP A 413 7.19 -23.80 -0.63
N GLY A 414 5.95 -24.14 -0.98
CA GLY A 414 5.55 -25.45 -1.52
C GLY A 414 4.96 -26.39 -0.47
N LYS A 415 5.02 -26.02 0.82
CA LYS A 415 4.50 -26.83 1.95
C LYS A 415 3.72 -26.00 2.95
N THR A 416 4.19 -24.79 3.24
CA THR A 416 3.57 -23.89 4.19
C THR A 416 3.71 -22.44 3.73
N GLY A 417 2.85 -21.57 4.22
CA GLY A 417 2.84 -20.14 3.94
C GLY A 417 1.45 -19.53 4.10
N PRO A 418 1.35 -18.20 4.11
CA PRO A 418 0.08 -17.51 4.26
C PRO A 418 -0.81 -17.59 3.02
N GLU A 419 -0.25 -17.83 1.86
CA GLU A 419 -0.96 -17.80 0.56
C GLU A 419 -0.99 -19.20 -0.07
N SER A 420 -1.50 -19.33 -1.30
CA SER A 420 -1.85 -20.60 -1.92
C SER A 420 -3.13 -21.25 -1.34
N GLU A 421 -3.84 -22.03 -2.16
CA GLU A 421 -5.02 -22.78 -1.72
C GLU A 421 -4.73 -23.82 -0.62
N ASN A 422 -3.46 -24.23 -0.49
CA ASN A 422 -2.99 -25.16 0.52
C ASN A 422 -2.36 -24.45 1.73
N GLY A 423 -2.24 -23.14 1.70
CA GLY A 423 -1.69 -22.33 2.76
C GLY A 423 -2.63 -22.09 3.93
N ASP A 424 -2.17 -21.23 4.86
CA ASP A 424 -2.89 -20.88 6.09
C ASP A 424 -4.02 -19.86 5.87
N LEU A 425 -3.97 -19.12 4.75
CA LEU A 425 -4.97 -18.17 4.26
C LEU A 425 -5.47 -17.18 5.33
N PRO A 426 -4.57 -16.45 6.01
CA PRO A 426 -4.96 -15.42 6.98
C PRO A 426 -5.61 -14.21 6.32
N TYR A 427 -5.59 -14.13 4.99
CA TYR A 427 -6.23 -13.09 4.19
C TYR A 427 -7.09 -13.68 3.08
N LEU A 428 -8.15 -12.95 2.76
CA LEU A 428 -9.03 -13.16 1.63
C LEU A 428 -8.80 -11.99 0.67
N TRP A 429 -7.79 -12.10 -0.20
CA TRP A 429 -7.52 -11.12 -1.24
C TRP A 429 -8.62 -11.20 -2.31
N ILE A 430 -9.05 -10.07 -2.84
CA ILE A 430 -10.20 -10.00 -3.76
C ILE A 430 -9.79 -9.39 -5.09
N VAL A 431 -9.11 -8.25 -5.08
CA VAL A 431 -8.89 -7.45 -6.28
C VAL A 431 -7.63 -6.58 -6.15
N THR A 432 -6.85 -6.51 -7.21
CA THR A 432 -5.92 -5.41 -7.43
C THR A 432 -6.68 -4.32 -8.17
N ILE A 433 -6.93 -3.19 -7.50
CA ILE A 433 -7.75 -2.11 -8.05
C ILE A 433 -6.96 -1.31 -9.09
N ASN A 434 -7.67 -0.61 -9.99
CA ASN A 434 -7.07 0.43 -10.82
C ASN A 434 -7.44 1.81 -10.26
N HIS A 435 -6.53 2.78 -10.40
CA HIS A 435 -6.87 4.16 -10.12
C HIS A 435 -7.48 4.83 -11.35
N THR A 436 -8.62 5.46 -11.19
CA THR A 436 -9.38 6.10 -12.27
C THR A 436 -9.47 7.60 -12.10
N TYR A 437 -9.27 8.31 -13.19
CA TYR A 437 -9.30 9.77 -13.23
C TYR A 437 -10.04 10.26 -14.48
N PHE A 438 -10.84 11.31 -14.35
CA PHE A 438 -11.15 12.15 -15.49
C PHE A 438 -10.04 13.19 -15.64
N VAL A 439 -9.52 13.32 -16.84
CA VAL A 439 -8.44 14.24 -17.21
C VAL A 439 -8.91 15.10 -18.36
N LYS A 440 -8.74 16.43 -18.30
CA LYS A 440 -9.08 17.33 -19.42
C LYS A 440 -8.38 16.91 -20.71
N ASP A 441 -9.10 17.01 -21.83
CA ASP A 441 -8.65 16.55 -23.14
C ASP A 441 -7.40 17.30 -23.64
N ASP A 442 -7.21 18.56 -23.19
CA ASP A 442 -6.06 19.39 -23.50
C ASP A 442 -4.88 19.20 -22.51
N LEU A 443 -5.00 18.32 -21.52
CA LEU A 443 -3.95 18.06 -20.54
C LEU A 443 -3.29 16.70 -20.79
N ASP A 444 -1.97 16.71 -20.88
CA ASP A 444 -1.12 15.51 -20.88
C ASP A 444 -0.50 15.35 -19.50
N ILE A 445 -0.83 14.27 -18.80
CA ILE A 445 -0.29 13.93 -17.47
C ILE A 445 1.01 13.11 -17.54
N GLY A 446 1.57 12.96 -18.74
CA GLY A 446 2.80 12.19 -18.97
C GLY A 446 2.63 10.69 -18.76
N LYS A 447 3.73 9.96 -18.91
CA LYS A 447 3.75 8.51 -18.64
C LYS A 447 3.69 8.27 -17.13
N GLN A 448 2.63 7.63 -16.69
CA GLN A 448 2.46 7.25 -15.28
C GLN A 448 3.22 5.94 -14.98
N LEU A 449 3.72 5.80 -13.76
CA LEU A 449 4.23 4.51 -13.25
C LEU A 449 3.03 3.60 -12.91
N VAL A 450 3.29 2.33 -12.67
CA VAL A 450 2.31 1.44 -12.02
C VAL A 450 2.11 1.94 -10.60
N HIS A 451 0.90 2.39 -10.25
CA HIS A 451 0.70 3.07 -8.97
C HIS A 451 0.85 2.12 -7.77
N PRO A 452 1.64 2.47 -6.75
CA PRO A 452 1.57 1.80 -5.47
C PRO A 452 0.28 2.17 -4.73
N HIS A 453 0.00 1.50 -3.62
CA HIS A 453 -1.07 1.93 -2.71
C HIS A 453 -0.84 3.38 -2.28
N GLY A 454 -1.83 4.22 -2.40
CA GLY A 454 -1.67 5.65 -2.11
C GLY A 454 -2.92 6.48 -2.35
N HIS A 455 -4.10 5.85 -2.37
CA HIS A 455 -5.40 6.53 -2.46
C HIS A 455 -5.47 7.53 -3.63
N GLY A 456 -4.91 7.16 -4.79
CA GLY A 456 -4.91 7.99 -6.00
C GLY A 456 -3.86 9.11 -6.04
N TRP A 457 -3.18 9.42 -4.94
CA TRP A 457 -2.11 10.42 -4.91
C TRP A 457 -0.89 10.11 -5.80
N PRO A 458 -0.60 8.83 -6.14
CA PRO A 458 0.51 8.52 -7.05
C PRO A 458 0.44 9.21 -8.40
N VAL A 459 -0.72 9.64 -8.90
CA VAL A 459 -0.82 10.43 -10.13
C VAL A 459 0.04 11.70 -10.11
N ALA A 460 0.31 12.24 -8.91
CA ALA A 460 1.12 13.45 -8.73
C ALA A 460 2.64 13.21 -8.76
N PHE A 461 3.12 11.96 -8.95
CA PHE A 461 4.55 11.66 -8.86
C PHE A 461 5.39 12.36 -9.93
N ASN A 462 4.82 12.60 -11.11
CA ASN A 462 5.46 13.25 -12.25
C ASN A 462 4.88 14.63 -12.60
N LEU A 463 4.33 15.34 -11.62
CA LEU A 463 3.64 16.63 -11.80
C LEU A 463 4.45 17.67 -12.60
N SER A 464 5.77 17.65 -12.49
CA SER A 464 6.67 18.53 -13.26
C SER A 464 6.72 18.20 -14.75
N GLU A 465 6.22 17.03 -15.15
CA GLU A 465 6.18 16.59 -16.56
C GLU A 465 4.88 16.93 -17.26
N TRP A 466 3.83 17.24 -16.48
CA TRP A 466 2.51 17.55 -17.01
C TRP A 466 2.56 18.80 -17.91
N LYS A 467 1.78 18.80 -18.98
CA LYS A 467 1.75 19.92 -19.94
C LYS A 467 0.39 20.06 -20.59
N ARG A 468 0.05 21.28 -21.01
CA ARG A 468 -1.04 21.51 -21.95
C ARG A 468 -0.60 21.07 -23.36
N LYS A 469 -1.54 20.48 -24.10
CA LYS A 469 -1.36 20.08 -25.51
C LYS A 469 -1.44 21.29 -26.43
#